data_836cc2885c7ccab4bfce59730b6d1ebd
#
_entry.id   836cc2885c7ccab4bfce59730b6d1ebd
#
_cell.length_a   1.000
_cell.length_b   1.000
_cell.length_c   1.000
_cell.angle_alpha   90.00
_cell.angle_beta   90.00
_cell.angle_gamma   90.00
#
_symmetry.space_group_name_H-M   'P 1'
#
loop_
_entity.id
_entity.type
_entity.pdbx_description
1 polymer ?
#
loop_
_entity_poly.entity_id
_entity_poly.type
_entity_poly.pdbx_seq_one_letter_code
_entity_poly.pdbx_strand_id
1 'polypeptide(L)'
;MRSVREMGSEQLRVTFHGVRGSTPCHGPTTMKYGGNTSCVSVQAEGQRPLLLDLGTGLRYFGKQFVDKDAPVNAVALVTHVHWDHIQGLPFFAPVLQPDARLEMFGPAQEDGTSFMESVKSIVRPPTFPVDMAGLHGRFSFHDVADNDFAIDGYSIKSRLVPHIGPTVGYRIDFGGVSIAYISDHQQPLDGSFSIADGVRELVEGVDLLIHDAQYTPAEFVTKAHWGHCTTEFAVGVAMSCGAKRLALFHHDPERTDDELDATQACSDSLGVEVFVAREGATINL
;
A
#
# COMPACT_ATOMS: atom_id res chain seq x y z
N MET A 1 -3.26 -29.06 -37.33
CA MET A 1 -2.35 -28.02 -36.89
C MET A 1 -3.12 -27.08 -35.98
N ARG A 2 -2.97 -27.22 -34.66
CA ARG A 2 -3.57 -26.29 -33.69
C ARG A 2 -2.58 -25.12 -33.53
N SER A 3 -3.06 -23.92 -33.83
CA SER A 3 -2.30 -22.68 -33.64
C SER A 3 -1.90 -22.57 -32.16
N VAL A 4 -0.60 -22.44 -31.91
CA VAL A 4 -0.06 -22.01 -30.63
C VAL A 4 -0.56 -20.56 -30.44
N ARG A 5 -1.54 -20.35 -29.55
CA ARG A 5 -1.81 -19.01 -29.01
C ARG A 5 -0.54 -18.57 -28.32
N GLU A 6 0.08 -17.53 -28.81
CA GLU A 6 1.05 -16.76 -28.03
C GLU A 6 0.39 -16.42 -26.69
N MET A 7 0.87 -17.01 -25.62
CA MET A 7 0.52 -16.57 -24.26
C MET A 7 1.11 -15.16 -24.15
N GLY A 8 0.24 -14.15 -24.30
CA GLY A 8 0.57 -12.79 -23.93
C GLY A 8 1.04 -12.83 -22.46
N SER A 9 2.18 -12.22 -22.17
CA SER A 9 2.68 -12.12 -20.80
C SER A 9 1.58 -11.46 -19.95
N GLU A 10 1.09 -12.18 -18.95
CA GLU A 10 0.16 -11.64 -17.95
C GLU A 10 0.91 -10.53 -17.21
N GLN A 11 0.65 -9.28 -17.54
CA GLN A 11 1.34 -8.13 -16.99
C GLN A 11 0.56 -7.60 -15.78
N LEU A 12 1.29 -7.34 -14.70
CA LEU A 12 0.79 -6.56 -13.57
C LEU A 12 1.12 -5.08 -13.78
N ARG A 13 0.10 -4.25 -13.65
CA ARG A 13 0.25 -2.79 -13.67
C ARG A 13 0.08 -2.25 -12.25
N VAL A 14 1.16 -1.68 -11.71
CA VAL A 14 1.20 -1.05 -10.39
C VAL A 14 1.16 0.46 -10.55
N THR A 15 0.17 1.13 -9.97
CA THR A 15 0.04 2.60 -10.03
C THR A 15 -0.02 3.18 -8.63
N PHE A 16 0.82 4.18 -8.36
CA PHE A 16 0.86 4.91 -7.10
C PHE A 16 -0.13 6.08 -7.14
N HIS A 17 -1.14 6.07 -6.28
CA HIS A 17 -2.16 7.13 -6.18
C HIS A 17 -1.92 8.05 -4.99
N GLY A 18 -1.13 7.61 -4.01
CA GLY A 18 -0.67 8.35 -2.86
C GLY A 18 0.56 7.67 -2.28
N VAL A 19 1.54 8.44 -1.85
CA VAL A 19 2.88 7.98 -1.45
C VAL A 19 3.35 8.57 -0.13
N ARG A 20 2.56 9.45 0.50
CA ARG A 20 2.90 10.10 1.77
C ARG A 20 2.43 9.28 2.96
N GLY A 21 3.20 9.37 4.04
CA GLY A 21 2.84 8.81 5.34
C GLY A 21 2.15 9.82 6.25
N SER A 22 1.51 9.33 7.28
CA SER A 22 0.93 10.02 8.43
C SER A 22 -0.18 11.03 8.11
N THR A 23 0.00 11.93 7.15
CA THR A 23 -0.99 12.96 6.79
C THR A 23 -0.76 13.45 5.36
N PRO A 24 -1.82 13.83 4.64
CA PRO A 24 -1.63 14.46 3.33
C PRO A 24 -0.93 15.81 3.47
N CYS A 25 -0.10 16.14 2.51
CA CYS A 25 0.59 17.43 2.44
C CYS A 25 0.29 18.17 1.13
N HIS A 26 0.47 19.48 1.14
CA HIS A 26 0.26 20.32 -0.03
C HIS A 26 1.19 21.53 0.01
N GLY A 27 1.83 21.81 -1.09
CA GLY A 27 2.70 22.99 -1.21
C GLY A 27 3.58 22.94 -2.45
N PRO A 28 4.22 24.04 -2.81
CA PRO A 28 5.09 24.10 -4.00
C PRO A 28 6.28 23.14 -3.91
N THR A 29 6.69 22.76 -2.70
CA THR A 29 7.83 21.88 -2.43
C THR A 29 7.47 20.38 -2.39
N THR A 30 6.20 20.02 -2.59
CA THR A 30 5.72 18.62 -2.53
C THR A 30 4.95 18.20 -3.79
N MET A 31 4.87 19.04 -4.80
CA MET A 31 4.06 18.81 -6.00
C MET A 31 4.61 17.74 -6.93
N LYS A 32 5.92 17.56 -6.97
CA LYS A 32 6.59 16.63 -7.89
C LYS A 32 6.33 15.17 -7.50
N TYR A 33 6.47 14.86 -6.23
CA TYR A 33 6.24 13.51 -5.72
C TYR A 33 4.79 13.26 -5.30
N GLY A 34 4.02 14.31 -5.07
CA GLY A 34 2.62 14.25 -4.68
C GLY A 34 2.44 14.35 -3.16
N GLY A 35 1.20 14.61 -2.75
CA GLY A 35 0.84 14.89 -1.37
C GLY A 35 -0.23 13.98 -0.78
N ASN A 36 -0.72 12.97 -1.51
CA ASN A 36 -1.72 12.06 -1.01
C ASN A 36 -1.12 10.91 -0.20
N THR A 37 -1.87 10.44 0.80
CA THR A 37 -1.48 9.32 1.65
C THR A 37 -1.70 7.98 0.97
N SER A 38 -1.16 6.93 1.57
CA SER A 38 -0.96 5.57 1.07
C SER A 38 -2.13 5.00 0.28
N CYS A 39 -1.94 4.86 -1.03
CA CYS A 39 -2.85 4.16 -1.93
C CYS A 39 -2.13 3.72 -3.19
N VAL A 40 -2.09 2.42 -3.43
CA VAL A 40 -1.50 1.83 -4.64
C VAL A 40 -2.52 0.89 -5.28
N SER A 41 -2.65 0.88 -6.60
CA SER A 41 -3.45 -0.12 -7.29
C SER A 41 -2.57 -1.13 -8.04
N VAL A 42 -2.94 -2.41 -7.96
CA VAL A 42 -2.38 -3.50 -8.75
C VAL A 42 -3.48 -4.03 -9.67
N GLN A 43 -3.23 -4.04 -10.97
CA GLN A 43 -4.20 -4.42 -11.99
C GLN A 43 -3.62 -5.46 -12.93
N ALA A 44 -4.35 -6.55 -13.14
CA ALA A 44 -4.13 -7.53 -14.20
C ALA A 44 -5.31 -7.57 -15.16
N GLU A 45 -5.07 -7.92 -16.42
CA GLU A 45 -6.14 -8.03 -17.41
C GLU A 45 -7.16 -9.10 -17.00
N GLY A 46 -8.44 -8.76 -17.07
CA GLY A 46 -9.55 -9.67 -16.73
C GLY A 46 -9.77 -9.91 -15.24
N GLN A 47 -8.97 -9.30 -14.35
CA GLN A 47 -9.10 -9.43 -12.91
C GLN A 47 -9.67 -8.15 -12.27
N ARG A 48 -10.27 -8.29 -11.09
CA ARG A 48 -10.62 -7.12 -10.27
C ARG A 48 -9.35 -6.39 -9.84
N PRO A 49 -9.33 -5.05 -9.85
CA PRO A 49 -8.19 -4.30 -9.32
C PRO A 49 -8.03 -4.56 -7.82
N LEU A 50 -6.78 -4.75 -7.38
CA LEU A 50 -6.41 -4.72 -5.96
C LEU A 50 -6.01 -3.30 -5.60
N LEU A 51 -6.48 -2.83 -4.45
CA LEU A 51 -6.10 -1.57 -3.82
C LEU A 51 -5.28 -1.89 -2.58
N LEU A 52 -4.08 -1.39 -2.49
CA LEU A 52 -3.22 -1.48 -1.34
C LEU A 52 -3.37 -0.17 -0.57
N ASP A 53 -4.03 -0.24 0.56
CA ASP A 53 -4.52 0.85 1.39
C ASP A 53 -5.51 1.83 0.70
N LEU A 54 -6.22 2.57 1.54
CA LEU A 54 -7.35 3.44 1.18
C LEU A 54 -7.11 4.88 1.67
N GLY A 55 -5.87 5.36 1.64
CA GLY A 55 -5.52 6.72 1.95
C GLY A 55 -6.11 7.74 0.97
N THR A 56 -5.76 9.00 1.09
CA THR A 56 -6.35 10.08 0.27
C THR A 56 -6.12 9.92 -1.22
N GLY A 57 -5.09 9.16 -1.63
CA GLY A 57 -4.84 8.79 -3.03
C GLY A 57 -5.97 8.00 -3.69
N LEU A 58 -6.80 7.31 -2.90
CA LEU A 58 -7.95 6.54 -3.38
C LEU A 58 -8.93 7.37 -4.23
N ARG A 59 -9.07 8.66 -3.92
CA ARG A 59 -9.89 9.59 -4.70
C ARG A 59 -9.45 9.65 -6.17
N TYR A 60 -8.16 9.56 -6.45
CA TYR A 60 -7.63 9.60 -7.81
C TYR A 60 -7.87 8.29 -8.56
N PHE A 61 -7.72 7.17 -7.89
CA PHE A 61 -8.14 5.88 -8.45
C PHE A 61 -9.64 5.91 -8.82
N GLY A 62 -10.48 6.51 -7.98
CA GLY A 62 -11.92 6.62 -8.20
C GLY A 62 -12.30 7.37 -9.47
N LYS A 63 -11.52 8.36 -9.90
CA LYS A 63 -11.83 9.18 -11.08
C LYS A 63 -11.98 8.35 -12.37
N GLN A 64 -11.28 7.24 -12.48
CA GLN A 64 -11.37 6.38 -13.67
C GLN A 64 -12.74 5.66 -13.81
N PHE A 65 -13.61 5.72 -12.79
CA PHE A 65 -14.93 5.07 -12.80
C PHE A 65 -16.11 6.06 -12.84
N VAL A 66 -15.86 7.37 -12.72
CA VAL A 66 -16.93 8.39 -12.58
C VAL A 66 -17.81 8.45 -13.83
N ASP A 67 -17.24 8.27 -15.02
CA ASP A 67 -17.95 8.37 -16.30
C ASP A 67 -18.13 7.00 -16.99
N LYS A 68 -18.00 5.90 -16.24
CA LYS A 68 -18.17 4.54 -16.79
C LYS A 68 -19.57 4.00 -16.45
N ASP A 69 -20.18 3.33 -17.42
CA ASP A 69 -21.47 2.64 -17.26
C ASP A 69 -21.38 1.45 -16.28
N ALA A 70 -20.17 0.93 -16.01
CA ALA A 70 -19.96 -0.18 -15.10
C ALA A 70 -19.54 0.32 -13.72
N PRO A 71 -20.25 -0.09 -12.66
CA PRO A 71 -19.87 0.22 -11.29
C PRO A 71 -18.53 -0.40 -10.92
N VAL A 72 -17.82 0.22 -9.97
CA VAL A 72 -16.56 -0.34 -9.46
C VAL A 72 -16.81 -1.70 -8.79
N ASN A 73 -15.93 -2.65 -9.08
CA ASN A 73 -15.85 -3.92 -8.37
C ASN A 73 -14.35 -4.16 -8.08
N ALA A 74 -13.94 -3.92 -6.84
CA ALA A 74 -12.53 -3.92 -6.46
C ALA A 74 -12.32 -4.66 -5.14
N VAL A 75 -11.08 -5.02 -4.88
CA VAL A 75 -10.61 -5.60 -3.63
C VAL A 75 -9.65 -4.62 -2.97
N ALA A 76 -9.76 -4.42 -1.66
CA ALA A 76 -8.82 -3.63 -0.88
C ALA A 76 -8.07 -4.52 0.12
N LEU A 77 -6.76 -4.43 0.10
CA LEU A 77 -5.84 -5.04 1.06
C LEU A 77 -5.31 -3.92 1.96
N VAL A 78 -5.90 -3.77 3.13
CA VAL A 78 -5.59 -2.69 4.08
C VAL A 78 -4.56 -3.20 5.07
N THR A 79 -3.44 -2.49 5.18
CA THR A 79 -2.35 -2.89 6.07
C THR A 79 -2.70 -2.73 7.54
N HIS A 80 -3.34 -1.63 7.89
CA HIS A 80 -3.83 -1.30 9.22
C HIS A 80 -4.80 -0.11 9.17
N VAL A 81 -5.36 0.28 10.33
CA VAL A 81 -6.44 1.26 10.39
C VAL A 81 -6.00 2.66 10.83
N HIS A 82 -4.72 3.02 10.72
CA HIS A 82 -4.32 4.40 10.89
C HIS A 82 -4.98 5.29 9.83
N TRP A 83 -5.17 6.57 10.16
CA TRP A 83 -5.96 7.50 9.36
C TRP A 83 -5.47 7.62 7.91
N ASP A 84 -4.20 7.70 7.71
CA ASP A 84 -3.58 7.87 6.40
C ASP A 84 -3.73 6.65 5.47
N HIS A 85 -4.15 5.50 6.02
CA HIS A 85 -4.43 4.28 5.25
C HIS A 85 -5.91 4.05 4.95
N ILE A 86 -6.83 4.81 5.57
CA ILE A 86 -8.28 4.56 5.42
C ILE A 86 -9.11 5.83 5.18
N GLN A 87 -8.56 7.03 5.39
CA GLN A 87 -9.32 8.28 5.32
C GLN A 87 -9.87 8.61 3.93
N GLY A 88 -9.37 7.98 2.87
CA GLY A 88 -9.87 8.16 1.51
C GLY A 88 -11.19 7.44 1.22
N LEU A 89 -11.52 6.41 2.01
CA LEU A 89 -12.71 5.57 1.78
C LEU A 89 -14.01 6.37 1.68
N PRO A 90 -14.34 7.31 2.59
CA PRO A 90 -15.56 8.09 2.50
C PRO A 90 -15.63 9.04 1.30
N PHE A 91 -14.50 9.33 0.69
CA PHE A 91 -14.36 10.22 -0.47
C PHE A 91 -14.13 9.47 -1.79
N PHE A 92 -14.25 8.15 -1.76
CA PHE A 92 -14.18 7.30 -2.93
C PHE A 92 -15.54 7.30 -3.65
N ALA A 93 -15.76 8.28 -4.54
CA ALA A 93 -17.04 8.53 -5.19
C ALA A 93 -17.73 7.28 -5.79
N PRO A 94 -17.03 6.29 -6.36
CA PRO A 94 -17.68 5.08 -6.87
C PRO A 94 -18.52 4.31 -5.84
N VAL A 95 -18.21 4.33 -4.53
CA VAL A 95 -19.01 3.63 -3.51
C VAL A 95 -20.38 4.28 -3.23
N LEU A 96 -20.65 5.43 -3.81
CA LEU A 96 -21.98 6.04 -3.82
C LEU A 96 -22.93 5.42 -4.84
N GLN A 97 -22.42 4.58 -5.74
CA GLN A 97 -23.22 3.85 -6.73
C GLN A 97 -23.78 2.56 -6.10
N PRO A 98 -25.09 2.24 -6.26
CA PRO A 98 -25.72 1.08 -5.59
C PRO A 98 -25.13 -0.28 -5.94
N ASP A 99 -24.54 -0.41 -7.14
CA ASP A 99 -23.97 -1.66 -7.64
C ASP A 99 -22.43 -1.73 -7.45
N ALA A 100 -21.82 -0.69 -6.87
CA ALA A 100 -20.41 -0.72 -6.50
C ALA A 100 -20.14 -1.81 -5.47
N ARG A 101 -19.01 -2.51 -5.61
CA ARG A 101 -18.57 -3.56 -4.69
C ARG A 101 -17.13 -3.29 -4.26
N LEU A 102 -16.91 -3.35 -2.96
CA LEU A 102 -15.58 -3.27 -2.37
C LEU A 102 -15.44 -4.36 -1.32
N GLU A 103 -14.63 -5.35 -1.63
CA GLU A 103 -14.24 -6.43 -0.72
C GLU A 103 -12.94 -6.04 -0.02
N MET A 104 -12.96 -5.97 1.31
CA MET A 104 -11.86 -5.43 2.09
C MET A 104 -11.28 -6.46 3.05
N PHE A 105 -9.96 -6.54 3.08
CA PHE A 105 -9.17 -7.37 3.97
C PHE A 105 -8.30 -6.47 4.83
N GLY A 106 -8.22 -6.73 6.14
CA GLY A 106 -7.40 -5.96 7.06
C GLY A 106 -7.34 -6.59 8.44
N PRO A 107 -6.43 -6.18 9.33
CA PRO A 107 -6.24 -6.81 10.62
C PRO A 107 -7.32 -6.44 11.63
N ALA A 108 -7.74 -7.43 12.45
CA ALA A 108 -8.45 -7.17 13.68
C ALA A 108 -7.53 -6.50 14.70
N GLN A 109 -8.11 -5.78 15.68
CA GLN A 109 -7.37 -5.07 16.70
C GLN A 109 -7.01 -6.00 17.88
N GLU A 110 -6.04 -5.59 18.72
CA GLU A 110 -5.56 -6.36 19.87
C GLU A 110 -6.67 -6.63 20.92
N ASP A 111 -7.64 -5.73 21.03
CA ASP A 111 -8.78 -5.86 21.95
C ASP A 111 -9.89 -6.79 21.41
N GLY A 112 -9.70 -7.37 20.23
CA GLY A 112 -10.67 -8.23 19.56
C GLY A 112 -11.68 -7.48 18.68
N THR A 113 -11.59 -6.16 18.56
CA THR A 113 -12.40 -5.38 17.61
C THR A 113 -12.06 -5.81 16.19
N SER A 114 -13.06 -6.23 15.41
CA SER A 114 -12.84 -6.66 14.02
C SER A 114 -12.42 -5.50 13.12
N PHE A 115 -11.79 -5.82 12.00
CA PHE A 115 -11.46 -4.83 10.97
C PHE A 115 -12.71 -4.05 10.51
N MET A 116 -13.84 -4.75 10.33
CA MET A 116 -15.12 -4.13 9.99
C MET A 116 -15.56 -3.09 11.02
N GLU A 117 -15.51 -3.42 12.31
CA GLU A 117 -15.93 -2.51 13.39
C GLU A 117 -15.00 -1.30 13.48
N SER A 118 -13.70 -1.51 13.29
CA SER A 118 -12.70 -0.43 13.25
C SER A 118 -13.01 0.56 12.13
N VAL A 119 -13.21 0.10 10.89
CA VAL A 119 -13.57 0.97 9.75
C VAL A 119 -14.91 1.67 9.99
N LYS A 120 -15.93 0.97 10.47
CA LYS A 120 -17.25 1.56 10.80
C LYS A 120 -17.19 2.59 11.90
N SER A 121 -16.24 2.46 12.83
CA SER A 121 -16.08 3.43 13.92
C SER A 121 -15.62 4.79 13.44
N ILE A 122 -14.95 4.84 12.30
CA ILE A 122 -14.37 6.05 11.70
C ILE A 122 -15.35 6.71 10.73
N VAL A 123 -16.05 5.90 9.91
CA VAL A 123 -17.03 6.39 8.94
C VAL A 123 -18.42 6.45 9.60
N ARG A 124 -18.60 7.41 10.50
CA ARG A 124 -19.89 7.67 11.20
C ARG A 124 -19.89 9.04 11.86
N PRO A 125 -21.07 9.60 12.21
CA PRO A 125 -21.13 10.78 13.06
C PRO A 125 -20.47 10.55 14.45
N PRO A 126 -19.79 11.55 15.02
CA PRO A 126 -19.62 12.91 14.51
C PRO A 126 -18.42 13.09 13.58
N THR A 127 -17.58 12.05 13.34
CA THR A 127 -16.36 12.14 12.52
C THR A 127 -16.65 12.25 11.03
N PHE A 128 -17.76 11.68 10.57
CA PHE A 128 -18.27 11.78 9.21
C PHE A 128 -19.79 11.96 9.22
N PRO A 129 -20.40 12.70 8.26
CA PRO A 129 -21.83 13.05 8.34
C PRO A 129 -22.80 11.87 8.17
N VAL A 130 -22.35 10.77 7.55
CA VAL A 130 -23.14 9.54 7.37
C VAL A 130 -22.31 8.34 7.86
N ASP A 131 -22.97 7.25 8.18
CA ASP A 131 -22.32 5.97 8.47
C ASP A 131 -22.10 5.15 7.18
N MET A 132 -21.46 3.99 7.32
CA MET A 132 -21.22 3.07 6.21
C MET A 132 -22.49 2.62 5.49
N ALA A 133 -23.65 2.58 6.17
CA ALA A 133 -24.92 2.22 5.56
C ALA A 133 -25.46 3.34 4.65
N GLY A 134 -25.04 4.58 4.87
CA GLY A 134 -25.33 5.72 3.97
C GLY A 134 -24.48 5.75 2.71
N LEU A 135 -23.45 4.91 2.59
CA LEU A 135 -22.71 4.67 1.37
C LEU A 135 -23.43 3.55 0.60
N HIS A 136 -23.90 3.82 -0.60
CA HIS A 136 -24.78 2.89 -1.34
C HIS A 136 -24.08 1.62 -1.85
N GLY A 137 -22.76 1.60 -1.94
CA GLY A 137 -21.97 0.44 -2.36
C GLY A 137 -22.12 -0.74 -1.40
N ARG A 138 -21.82 -1.92 -1.92
CA ARG A 138 -21.80 -3.18 -1.14
C ARG A 138 -20.39 -3.43 -0.62
N PHE A 139 -20.28 -3.54 0.69
CA PHE A 139 -19.01 -3.78 1.38
C PHE A 139 -18.98 -5.17 2.00
N SER A 140 -17.89 -5.89 1.82
CA SER A 140 -17.56 -7.09 2.58
C SER A 140 -16.22 -6.91 3.29
N PHE A 141 -16.08 -7.51 4.46
CA PHE A 141 -14.90 -7.34 5.32
C PHE A 141 -14.40 -8.70 5.76
N HIS A 142 -13.09 -8.85 5.77
CA HIS A 142 -12.38 -10.05 6.19
C HIS A 142 -11.24 -9.68 7.12
N ASP A 143 -11.22 -10.28 8.30
CA ASP A 143 -10.09 -10.15 9.21
C ASP A 143 -8.93 -11.01 8.73
N VAL A 144 -7.72 -10.45 8.69
CA VAL A 144 -6.49 -11.14 8.31
C VAL A 144 -5.37 -10.88 9.33
N ALA A 145 -4.46 -11.84 9.42
CA ALA A 145 -3.20 -11.78 10.14
C ALA A 145 -2.15 -12.54 9.31
N ASP A 146 -1.62 -13.66 9.82
CA ASP A 146 -0.73 -14.55 9.07
C ASP A 146 -1.57 -15.54 8.25
N ASN A 147 -2.02 -15.11 7.06
CA ASN A 147 -2.91 -15.88 6.21
C ASN A 147 -2.35 -16.04 4.79
N ASP A 148 -2.65 -17.18 4.18
CA ASP A 148 -2.47 -17.43 2.76
C ASP A 148 -3.86 -17.64 2.13
N PHE A 149 -4.21 -16.86 1.10
CA PHE A 149 -5.51 -16.94 0.44
C PHE A 149 -5.40 -16.56 -1.05
N ALA A 150 -6.46 -16.78 -1.80
CA ALA A 150 -6.53 -16.42 -3.20
C ALA A 150 -7.75 -15.56 -3.48
N ILE A 151 -7.61 -14.58 -4.36
CA ILE A 151 -8.68 -13.74 -4.84
C ILE A 151 -8.56 -13.66 -6.37
N ASP A 152 -9.61 -14.08 -7.07
CA ASP A 152 -9.60 -14.18 -8.52
C ASP A 152 -8.38 -15.00 -8.99
N GLY A 153 -7.46 -14.45 -9.76
CA GLY A 153 -6.22 -15.12 -10.18
C GLY A 153 -5.00 -14.82 -9.31
N TYR A 154 -5.14 -13.97 -8.27
CA TYR A 154 -4.04 -13.60 -7.39
C TYR A 154 -3.87 -14.62 -6.25
N SER A 155 -2.63 -15.02 -5.97
CA SER A 155 -2.24 -15.67 -4.71
C SER A 155 -1.74 -14.60 -3.75
N ILE A 156 -2.28 -14.52 -2.54
CA ILE A 156 -1.99 -13.47 -1.58
C ILE A 156 -1.52 -14.09 -0.28
N LYS A 157 -0.44 -13.54 0.27
CA LYS A 157 0.00 -13.80 1.64
C LYS A 157 -0.10 -12.51 2.43
N SER A 158 -0.67 -12.57 3.63
CA SER A 158 -0.55 -11.53 4.64
C SER A 158 0.30 -12.05 5.79
N ARG A 159 1.15 -11.18 6.37
CA ARG A 159 1.94 -11.47 7.57
C ARG A 159 1.96 -10.26 8.46
N LEU A 160 1.93 -10.49 9.75
CA LEU A 160 2.15 -9.44 10.74
C LEU A 160 3.55 -8.84 10.57
N VAL A 161 3.62 -7.51 10.58
CA VAL A 161 4.87 -6.76 10.49
C VAL A 161 5.03 -5.86 11.71
N PRO A 162 6.27 -5.62 12.17
CA PRO A 162 6.51 -4.72 13.29
C PRO A 162 5.99 -3.31 13.00
N HIS A 163 5.07 -2.84 13.81
CA HIS A 163 4.52 -1.47 13.78
C HIS A 163 3.75 -1.19 15.08
N ILE A 164 3.17 0.00 15.24
CA ILE A 164 2.30 0.37 16.36
C ILE A 164 0.88 -0.11 16.08
N GLY A 165 0.41 -1.08 16.86
CA GLY A 165 -0.87 -1.78 16.63
C GLY A 165 -0.78 -2.87 15.57
N PRO A 166 -1.84 -3.69 15.43
CA PRO A 166 -1.90 -4.78 14.47
C PRO A 166 -1.74 -4.26 13.04
N THR A 167 -0.65 -4.67 12.39
CA THR A 167 -0.31 -4.25 11.03
C THR A 167 0.15 -5.45 10.23
N VAL A 168 -0.33 -5.58 9.00
CA VAL A 168 0.06 -6.65 8.08
C VAL A 168 0.73 -6.06 6.84
N GLY A 169 1.74 -6.75 6.34
CA GLY A 169 2.22 -6.60 4.98
C GLY A 169 1.53 -7.61 4.06
N TYR A 170 1.58 -7.38 2.76
CA TYR A 170 1.02 -8.27 1.76
C TYR A 170 2.05 -8.65 0.72
N ARG A 171 2.04 -9.94 0.32
CA ARG A 171 2.66 -10.42 -0.91
C ARG A 171 1.57 -10.84 -1.88
N ILE A 172 1.73 -10.45 -3.14
CA ILE A 172 0.80 -10.72 -4.24
C ILE A 172 1.59 -11.40 -5.34
N ASP A 173 1.21 -12.61 -5.69
CA ASP A 173 1.79 -13.36 -6.80
C ASP A 173 0.73 -13.56 -7.90
N PHE A 174 1.08 -13.24 -9.16
CA PHE A 174 0.22 -13.40 -10.33
C PHE A 174 1.05 -13.58 -11.60
N GLY A 175 0.72 -14.57 -12.44
CA GLY A 175 1.37 -14.76 -13.75
C GLY A 175 2.89 -14.95 -13.70
N GLY A 176 3.44 -15.39 -12.57
CA GLY A 176 4.88 -15.54 -12.35
C GLY A 176 5.60 -14.27 -11.89
N VAL A 177 4.85 -13.19 -11.65
CA VAL A 177 5.34 -11.91 -11.09
C VAL A 177 4.92 -11.81 -9.63
N SER A 178 5.76 -11.21 -8.79
CA SER A 178 5.53 -11.05 -7.35
C SER A 178 5.78 -9.63 -6.86
N ILE A 179 4.87 -9.14 -6.00
CA ILE A 179 4.94 -7.82 -5.37
C ILE A 179 4.82 -8.01 -3.86
N ALA A 180 5.65 -7.32 -3.08
CA ALA A 180 5.45 -7.15 -1.65
C ALA A 180 5.12 -5.70 -1.32
N TYR A 181 4.14 -5.49 -0.43
CA TYR A 181 3.71 -4.18 0.06
C TYR A 181 3.81 -4.14 1.58
N ILE A 182 4.71 -3.31 2.09
CA ILE A 182 4.96 -3.09 3.50
C ILE A 182 5.04 -1.57 3.71
N SER A 183 3.86 -0.92 3.82
CA SER A 183 3.76 0.54 3.88
C SER A 183 4.36 1.13 5.14
N ASP A 184 4.19 0.44 6.28
CA ASP A 184 4.63 0.84 7.60
C ASP A 184 5.42 -0.30 8.24
N HIS A 185 6.65 0.00 8.62
CA HIS A 185 7.56 -1.00 9.17
C HIS A 185 8.48 -0.38 10.22
N GLN A 186 8.25 -0.75 11.47
CA GLN A 186 9.12 -0.35 12.56
C GLN A 186 10.44 -1.12 12.50
N GLN A 187 11.54 -0.44 12.16
CA GLN A 187 12.86 -1.06 12.34
C GLN A 187 13.21 -1.22 13.82
N PRO A 188 14.16 -2.10 14.20
CA PRO A 188 14.58 -2.27 15.59
C PRO A 188 14.96 -0.94 16.25
N LEU A 189 14.41 -0.69 17.46
CA LEU A 189 14.58 0.58 18.18
C LEU A 189 16.02 0.91 18.55
N ASP A 190 16.85 -0.11 18.70
CA ASP A 190 18.28 0.03 18.97
C ASP A 190 19.13 0.34 17.72
N GLY A 191 18.46 0.48 16.56
CA GLY A 191 19.12 0.74 15.28
C GLY A 191 19.84 -0.46 14.69
N SER A 192 19.73 -1.65 15.30
CA SER A 192 20.29 -2.87 14.73
C SER A 192 19.56 -3.25 13.42
N PHE A 193 20.24 -4.02 12.56
CA PHE A 193 19.64 -4.57 11.37
C PHE A 193 19.14 -6.00 11.64
N SER A 194 17.82 -6.12 11.83
CA SER A 194 17.14 -7.41 11.98
C SER A 194 15.82 -7.37 11.23
N ILE A 195 15.53 -8.42 10.46
CA ILE A 195 14.31 -8.54 9.65
C ILE A 195 13.41 -9.59 10.32
N ALA A 196 12.20 -9.21 10.68
CA ALA A 196 11.20 -10.13 11.23
C ALA A 196 10.86 -11.24 10.22
N ASP A 197 10.56 -12.44 10.70
CA ASP A 197 10.32 -13.61 9.85
C ASP A 197 9.14 -13.37 8.87
N GLY A 198 8.05 -12.77 9.34
CA GLY A 198 6.91 -12.42 8.48
C GLY A 198 7.29 -11.47 7.33
N VAL A 199 8.13 -10.46 7.61
CA VAL A 199 8.66 -9.55 6.58
C VAL A 199 9.51 -10.31 5.57
N ARG A 200 10.40 -11.20 6.04
CA ARG A 200 11.23 -12.04 5.17
C ARG A 200 10.39 -12.91 4.24
N GLU A 201 9.36 -13.58 4.77
CA GLU A 201 8.44 -14.41 3.98
C GLU A 201 7.72 -13.63 2.88
N LEU A 202 7.36 -12.38 3.13
CA LEU A 202 6.70 -11.52 2.14
C LEU A 202 7.67 -11.07 1.05
N VAL A 203 8.91 -10.72 1.41
CA VAL A 203 9.84 -9.99 0.54
C VAL A 203 10.75 -10.92 -0.25
N GLU A 204 10.94 -12.19 0.18
CA GLU A 204 11.91 -13.09 -0.45
C GLU A 204 11.71 -13.22 -1.97
N GLY A 205 12.70 -12.74 -2.73
CA GLY A 205 12.80 -12.86 -4.19
C GLY A 205 11.73 -12.14 -5.00
N VAL A 206 11.01 -11.15 -4.43
CA VAL A 206 9.95 -10.45 -5.17
C VAL A 206 10.50 -9.59 -6.32
N ASP A 207 9.67 -9.41 -7.36
CA ASP A 207 10.00 -8.55 -8.48
C ASP A 207 9.93 -7.07 -8.10
N LEU A 208 8.99 -6.70 -7.19
CA LEU A 208 8.85 -5.36 -6.66
C LEU A 208 8.55 -5.39 -5.16
N LEU A 209 9.37 -4.73 -4.38
CA LEU A 209 9.11 -4.39 -2.98
C LEU A 209 8.68 -2.92 -2.91
N ILE A 210 7.50 -2.64 -2.36
CA ILE A 210 7.04 -1.30 -1.98
C ILE A 210 7.17 -1.23 -0.45
N HIS A 211 8.03 -0.35 0.06
CA HIS A 211 8.42 -0.40 1.46
C HIS A 211 8.50 0.99 2.09
N ASP A 212 8.11 1.05 3.38
CA ASP A 212 8.33 2.21 4.24
C ASP A 212 9.78 2.71 4.13
N ALA A 213 9.94 4.01 4.01
CA ALA A 213 11.22 4.69 4.00
C ALA A 213 11.06 6.13 4.53
N GLN A 214 10.29 6.29 5.59
CA GLN A 214 9.84 7.61 6.05
C GLN A 214 11.00 8.45 6.57
N TYR A 215 11.98 7.87 7.24
CA TYR A 215 13.02 8.60 7.97
C TYR A 215 14.39 8.51 7.33
N THR A 216 15.18 9.56 7.56
CA THR A 216 16.64 9.50 7.51
C THR A 216 17.20 8.93 8.82
N PRO A 217 18.45 8.43 8.86
CA PRO A 217 19.06 8.00 10.10
C PRO A 217 19.09 9.08 11.20
N ALA A 218 19.25 10.34 10.82
CA ALA A 218 19.28 11.45 11.77
C ALA A 218 17.90 11.68 12.41
N GLU A 219 16.82 11.59 11.65
CA GLU A 219 15.44 11.70 12.15
C GLU A 219 15.05 10.50 13.01
N PHE A 220 15.48 9.31 12.64
CA PHE A 220 15.19 8.09 13.39
C PHE A 220 15.66 8.16 14.83
N VAL A 221 16.80 8.81 15.11
CA VAL A 221 17.31 8.99 16.49
C VAL A 221 16.24 9.57 17.44
N THR A 222 15.40 10.48 16.94
CA THR A 222 14.36 11.14 17.77
C THR A 222 12.97 10.57 17.57
N LYS A 223 12.75 9.83 16.47
CA LYS A 223 11.45 9.29 16.06
C LYS A 223 11.41 7.75 16.06
N ALA A 224 12.40 7.07 16.63
CA ALA A 224 12.56 5.62 16.55
C ALA A 224 11.32 4.82 16.95
N HIS A 225 10.50 5.34 17.88
CA HIS A 225 9.30 4.68 18.41
C HIS A 225 8.00 5.11 17.70
N TRP A 226 8.08 5.72 16.52
CA TRP A 226 6.90 6.18 15.78
C TRP A 226 6.37 5.16 14.77
N GLY A 227 6.98 3.98 14.68
CA GLY A 227 6.44 2.89 13.87
C GLY A 227 7.04 2.76 12.47
N HIS A 228 8.10 3.49 12.15
CA HIS A 228 8.67 3.54 10.80
C HIS A 228 10.15 3.17 10.75
N CYS A 229 10.71 3.17 9.55
CA CYS A 229 12.10 2.85 9.32
C CYS A 229 12.84 3.92 8.50
N THR A 230 14.15 3.73 8.40
CA THR A 230 15.00 4.55 7.56
C THR A 230 15.08 4.02 6.12
N THR A 231 15.44 4.89 5.20
CA THR A 231 15.74 4.52 3.80
C THR A 231 16.79 3.41 3.73
N GLU A 232 17.84 3.49 4.57
CA GLU A 232 18.93 2.50 4.62
C GLU A 232 18.44 1.14 5.10
N PHE A 233 17.51 1.12 6.07
CA PHE A 233 16.89 -0.12 6.52
C PHE A 233 16.06 -0.76 5.40
N ALA A 234 15.24 0.02 4.69
CA ALA A 234 14.44 -0.45 3.56
C ALA A 234 15.32 -1.08 2.46
N VAL A 235 16.43 -0.41 2.11
CA VAL A 235 17.42 -0.95 1.17
C VAL A 235 18.05 -2.23 1.69
N GLY A 236 18.41 -2.28 2.97
CA GLY A 236 18.94 -3.48 3.62
C GLY A 236 17.99 -4.66 3.56
N VAL A 237 16.68 -4.44 3.80
CA VAL A 237 15.62 -5.45 3.65
C VAL A 237 15.57 -5.97 2.21
N ALA A 238 15.49 -5.06 1.22
CA ALA A 238 15.44 -5.43 -0.19
C ALA A 238 16.64 -6.30 -0.62
N MET A 239 17.84 -5.87 -0.27
CA MET A 239 19.07 -6.60 -0.59
C MET A 239 19.14 -7.96 0.09
N SER A 240 18.84 -8.01 1.39
CA SER A 240 18.96 -9.24 2.20
C SER A 240 17.93 -10.31 1.81
N CYS A 241 16.76 -9.88 1.28
CA CYS A 241 15.71 -10.78 0.83
C CYS A 241 15.73 -11.00 -0.70
N GLY A 242 16.67 -10.40 -1.42
CA GLY A 242 16.81 -10.60 -2.88
C GLY A 242 15.69 -10.00 -3.71
N ALA A 243 15.03 -8.93 -3.24
CA ALA A 243 14.07 -8.19 -4.05
C ALA A 243 14.78 -7.59 -5.28
N LYS A 244 14.13 -7.66 -6.45
CA LYS A 244 14.73 -7.17 -7.70
C LYS A 244 14.67 -5.66 -7.80
N ARG A 245 13.56 -5.06 -7.33
CA ARG A 245 13.29 -3.61 -7.35
C ARG A 245 12.72 -3.18 -6.00
N LEU A 246 13.07 -1.98 -5.56
CA LEU A 246 12.55 -1.34 -4.34
C LEU A 246 11.94 0.02 -4.68
N ALA A 247 10.67 0.20 -4.33
CA ALA A 247 10.02 1.50 -4.25
C ALA A 247 10.11 2.02 -2.82
N LEU A 248 10.86 3.10 -2.59
CA LEU A 248 10.83 3.83 -1.35
C LEU A 248 9.49 4.56 -1.24
N PHE A 249 8.74 4.26 -0.20
CA PHE A 249 7.35 4.65 -0.05
C PHE A 249 7.11 5.33 1.31
N HIS A 250 5.89 5.80 1.56
CA HIS A 250 5.47 6.38 2.84
C HIS A 250 6.32 7.57 3.28
N HIS A 251 6.58 8.51 2.35
CA HIS A 251 7.45 9.66 2.60
C HIS A 251 6.91 10.55 3.72
N ASP A 252 7.80 11.00 4.61
CA ASP A 252 7.45 11.99 5.64
C ASP A 252 6.75 13.20 4.98
N PRO A 253 5.61 13.68 5.51
CA PRO A 253 4.85 14.79 4.92
C PRO A 253 5.65 16.11 4.82
N GLU A 254 6.66 16.29 5.66
CA GLU A 254 7.55 17.45 5.61
C GLU A 254 8.69 17.29 4.59
N ARG A 255 8.88 16.08 4.02
CA ARG A 255 9.94 15.80 3.05
C ARG A 255 9.68 16.51 1.74
N THR A 256 10.58 17.40 1.36
CA THR A 256 10.49 18.18 0.12
C THR A 256 10.83 17.36 -1.13
N ASP A 257 10.41 17.85 -2.28
CA ASP A 257 10.74 17.26 -3.58
C ASP A 257 12.26 17.21 -3.82
N ASP A 258 13.00 18.25 -3.41
CA ASP A 258 14.47 18.32 -3.56
C ASP A 258 15.17 17.26 -2.67
N GLU A 259 14.67 17.00 -1.46
CA GLU A 259 15.19 15.95 -0.59
C GLU A 259 14.90 14.56 -1.13
N LEU A 260 13.73 14.35 -1.74
CA LEU A 260 13.39 13.09 -2.41
C LEU A 260 14.23 12.87 -3.68
N ASP A 261 14.54 13.94 -4.42
CA ASP A 261 15.48 13.88 -5.55
C ASP A 261 16.89 13.49 -5.10
N ALA A 262 17.35 14.04 -3.98
CA ALA A 262 18.64 13.66 -3.40
C ALA A 262 18.66 12.19 -2.96
N THR A 263 17.57 11.70 -2.38
CA THR A 263 17.40 10.28 -2.01
C THR A 263 17.46 9.39 -3.25
N GLN A 264 16.78 9.75 -4.34
CA GLN A 264 16.82 9.02 -5.60
C GLN A 264 18.26 8.94 -6.15
N ALA A 265 18.97 10.06 -6.19
CA ALA A 265 20.35 10.12 -6.70
C ALA A 265 21.32 9.25 -5.89
N CYS A 266 21.14 9.12 -4.57
CA CYS A 266 21.95 8.24 -3.73
C CYS A 266 21.64 6.76 -3.96
N SER A 267 20.43 6.45 -4.40
CA SER A 267 19.94 5.07 -4.56
C SER A 267 20.49 4.36 -5.83
N ASP A 268 20.97 5.09 -6.81
CA ASP A 268 21.41 4.55 -8.12
C ASP A 268 22.64 3.63 -8.05
N SER A 269 23.30 3.49 -6.90
CA SER A 269 24.55 2.72 -6.73
C SER A 269 24.43 1.49 -5.80
N LEU A 270 23.23 1.09 -5.38
CA LEU A 270 23.03 0.20 -4.23
C LEU A 270 22.94 -1.31 -4.58
N GLY A 271 23.13 -1.74 -5.83
CA GLY A 271 23.11 -3.17 -6.20
C GLY A 271 21.71 -3.80 -6.28
N VAL A 272 20.68 -3.05 -5.97
CA VAL A 272 19.26 -3.32 -6.23
C VAL A 272 18.70 -2.10 -6.97
N GLU A 273 17.76 -2.29 -7.90
CA GLU A 273 17.09 -1.16 -8.55
C GLU A 273 16.19 -0.45 -7.55
N VAL A 274 16.59 0.74 -7.09
CA VAL A 274 15.84 1.53 -6.11
C VAL A 274 15.28 2.78 -6.77
N PHE A 275 14.02 3.09 -6.50
CA PHE A 275 13.41 4.34 -6.93
C PHE A 275 12.51 4.92 -5.82
N VAL A 276 12.38 6.24 -5.82
CA VAL A 276 11.47 6.95 -4.92
C VAL A 276 10.07 6.94 -5.53
N ALA A 277 9.11 6.38 -4.82
CA ALA A 277 7.72 6.31 -5.30
C ALA A 277 7.15 7.72 -5.50
N ARG A 278 6.43 7.90 -6.60
CA ARG A 278 5.82 9.17 -6.97
C ARG A 278 4.35 8.98 -7.33
N GLU A 279 3.50 9.86 -6.86
CA GLU A 279 2.08 9.92 -7.19
C GLU A 279 1.88 10.05 -8.71
N GLY A 280 0.98 9.25 -9.27
CA GLY A 280 0.72 9.16 -10.70
C GLY A 280 1.68 8.25 -11.48
N ALA A 281 2.78 7.79 -10.88
CA ALA A 281 3.69 6.85 -11.55
C ALA A 281 3.05 5.48 -11.71
N THR A 282 3.35 4.83 -12.84
CA THR A 282 2.89 3.47 -13.15
C THR A 282 4.07 2.61 -13.57
N ILE A 283 4.11 1.38 -13.07
CA ILE A 283 5.11 0.37 -13.36
C ILE A 283 4.40 -0.84 -13.96
N ASN A 284 4.94 -1.39 -15.03
CA ASN A 284 4.52 -2.66 -15.59
C ASN A 284 5.56 -3.73 -15.23
N LEU A 285 5.08 -4.87 -14.74
CA LEU A 285 5.87 -6.02 -14.31
C LEU A 285 5.51 -7.24 -15.16
#